data_7bb1bd3c2138612cc6f6ac37c45900e0
#
_entry.id   7bb1bd3c2138612cc6f6ac37c45900e0
#
_cell.length_a   1.000
_cell.length_b   1.000
_cell.length_c   1.000
_cell.angle_alpha   90.00
_cell.angle_beta   90.00
_cell.angle_gamma   90.00
#
_symmetry.space_group_name_H-M   'P 1'
#
loop_
_entity.id
_entity.type
_entity.pdbx_description
1 polymer ?
#
loop_
_entity_poly.entity_id
_entity_poly.type
_entity_poly.pdbx_seq_one_letter_code
_entity_poly.pdbx_strand_id
1 'polypeptide(L)'
;RLIERGVIEKYGDKNGCFRLIDSEAQNIDWFNSSINNIDIKYPFGIEHYVHTMPKNIIVVAGSPNAGKTAFMLNIVAMNMDKFKINYFSSEMAAMELRSRLQKFDFPISKWRFTAKERSHSFADVIKPEEINIIDFMELTEDFWKVGGMIRSVYDKLSTGIAIIALQKAHGATMARGGVGSLEKP
;
A
#
# COMPACT_ATOMS: atom_id res chain seq x y z
N ARG A 1 13.92 38.90 -8.59
CA ARG A 1 13.54 39.30 -7.22
C ARG A 1 13.04 38.11 -6.37
N LEU A 2 12.14 37.23 -6.88
CA LEU A 2 11.66 36.05 -6.10
C LEU A 2 12.69 34.92 -6.06
N ILE A 3 13.44 34.72 -7.14
CA ILE A 3 14.56 33.77 -7.21
C ILE A 3 15.70 34.22 -6.27
N GLU A 4 16.08 35.49 -6.33
CA GLU A 4 17.12 36.08 -5.47
C GLU A 4 16.77 35.99 -3.99
N ARG A 5 15.48 35.98 -3.65
CA ARG A 5 14.97 35.82 -2.29
C ARG A 5 14.82 34.36 -1.86
N GLY A 6 15.13 33.39 -2.72
CA GLY A 6 14.96 31.98 -2.42
C GLY A 6 13.51 31.54 -2.23
N VAL A 7 12.53 32.26 -2.82
CA VAL A 7 11.11 31.90 -2.72
C VAL A 7 10.72 30.92 -3.82
N ILE A 8 11.29 31.08 -4.99
CA ILE A 8 11.09 30.19 -6.14
C ILE A 8 12.42 29.79 -6.76
N GLU A 9 12.46 28.63 -7.39
CA GLU A 9 13.59 28.17 -8.20
C GLU A 9 13.13 27.69 -9.57
N LYS A 10 14.06 27.65 -10.53
CA LYS A 10 13.78 27.11 -11.86
C LYS A 10 13.42 25.64 -11.75
N TYR A 11 12.36 25.19 -12.45
CA TYR A 11 11.87 23.82 -12.41
C TYR A 11 11.80 23.24 -13.82
N GLY A 12 12.54 22.13 -14.02
CA GLY A 12 12.63 21.43 -15.30
C GLY A 12 13.40 22.20 -16.37
N ASP A 13 13.42 21.65 -17.61
CA ASP A 13 14.20 22.15 -18.73
C ASP A 13 13.49 23.24 -19.55
N LYS A 14 12.21 23.49 -19.29
CA LYS A 14 11.44 24.51 -20.00
C LYS A 14 11.70 25.90 -19.43
N ASN A 15 11.93 26.87 -20.31
CA ASN A 15 12.04 28.26 -19.92
C ASN A 15 10.71 28.78 -19.34
N GLY A 16 10.79 29.52 -18.24
CA GLY A 16 9.62 30.12 -17.59
C GLY A 16 8.90 29.21 -16.61
N CYS A 17 9.36 27.98 -16.39
CA CYS A 17 8.83 27.10 -15.35
C CYS A 17 9.59 27.32 -14.03
N PHE A 18 8.84 27.63 -12.98
CA PHE A 18 9.37 27.83 -11.63
C PHE A 18 8.50 27.05 -10.63
N ARG A 19 9.12 26.59 -9.53
CA ARG A 19 8.39 26.05 -8.37
C ARG A 19 8.67 26.89 -7.13
N LEU A 20 7.75 26.90 -6.20
CA LEU A 20 7.97 27.42 -4.86
C LEU A 20 9.00 26.52 -4.17
N ILE A 21 9.93 27.14 -3.46
CA ILE A 21 10.83 26.42 -2.56
C ILE A 21 10.03 26.17 -1.28
N ASP A 22 9.72 24.89 -1.04
CA ASP A 22 9.13 24.44 0.22
C ASP A 22 10.28 24.15 1.21
N SER A 23 10.45 25.03 2.18
CA SER A 23 11.46 24.88 3.22
C SER A 23 10.88 24.32 4.52
N GLU A 24 9.58 23.99 4.53
CA GLU A 24 8.93 23.43 5.72
C GLU A 24 9.28 21.95 5.87
N ALA A 25 9.84 21.62 7.02
CA ALA A 25 10.05 20.25 7.44
C ALA A 25 9.44 20.08 8.84
N GLN A 26 8.68 18.99 8.99
CA GLN A 26 8.10 18.67 10.30
C GLN A 26 9.17 18.04 11.20
N ASN A 27 9.27 18.53 12.42
CA ASN A 27 10.13 17.92 13.43
C ASN A 27 9.58 16.54 13.81
N ILE A 28 10.45 15.55 13.85
CA ILE A 28 10.12 14.21 14.35
C ILE A 28 10.45 14.18 15.84
N ASP A 29 9.41 14.10 16.68
CA ASP A 29 9.60 13.88 18.13
C ASP A 29 9.84 12.38 18.40
N TRP A 30 11.04 11.94 18.06
CA TRP A 30 11.47 10.55 18.27
C TRP A 30 11.67 10.22 19.74
N PHE A 31 11.97 11.23 20.57
CA PHE A 31 12.30 11.03 21.99
C PHE A 31 11.07 10.68 22.83
N ASN A 32 9.94 11.36 22.59
CA ASN A 32 8.69 11.12 23.33
C ASN A 32 7.78 10.11 22.61
N SER A 33 8.19 9.59 21.47
CA SER A 33 7.39 8.63 20.70
C SER A 33 7.36 7.28 21.36
N SER A 34 6.16 6.72 21.60
CA SER A 34 5.99 5.35 22.05
C SER A 34 6.14 4.37 20.88
N ILE A 35 6.82 3.24 21.12
CA ILE A 35 6.90 2.16 20.13
C ILE A 35 5.63 1.33 20.24
N ASN A 36 4.66 1.60 19.37
CA ASN A 36 3.39 0.88 19.31
C ASN A 36 3.37 -0.03 18.08
N ASN A 37 3.51 -1.33 18.29
CA ASN A 37 3.34 -2.31 17.21
C ASN A 37 1.85 -2.57 16.98
N ILE A 38 1.46 -2.68 15.71
CA ILE A 38 0.14 -3.17 15.33
C ILE A 38 0.18 -4.69 15.41
N ASP A 39 -0.64 -5.27 16.30
CA ASP A 39 -0.74 -6.73 16.46
C ASP A 39 -1.58 -7.33 15.31
N ILE A 40 -1.06 -7.24 14.12
CA ILE A 40 -1.58 -7.87 12.91
C ILE A 40 -1.02 -9.27 12.75
N LYS A 41 -1.84 -10.19 12.24
CA LYS A 41 -1.46 -11.56 11.94
C LYS A 41 -1.23 -11.76 10.44
N TYR A 42 -0.22 -12.53 10.12
CA TYR A 42 0.13 -12.88 8.75
C TYR A 42 0.09 -14.40 8.55
N PRO A 43 -0.22 -14.88 7.34
CA PRO A 43 -0.01 -16.29 7.01
C PRO A 43 1.43 -16.72 7.32
N PHE A 44 1.59 -17.99 7.72
CA PHE A 44 2.90 -18.58 8.06
C PHE A 44 3.59 -18.02 9.31
N GLY A 45 2.89 -17.23 10.13
CA GLY A 45 3.45 -16.67 11.35
C GLY A 45 4.54 -15.61 11.11
N ILE A 46 4.46 -14.87 10.00
CA ILE A 46 5.43 -13.83 9.64
C ILE A 46 5.54 -12.77 10.74
N GLU A 47 4.46 -12.50 11.48
CA GLU A 47 4.45 -11.56 12.61
C GLU A 47 5.47 -11.87 13.71
N HIS A 48 6.00 -13.09 13.77
CA HIS A 48 7.05 -13.45 14.72
C HIS A 48 8.44 -12.91 14.30
N TYR A 49 8.59 -12.50 13.05
CA TYR A 49 9.86 -12.06 12.48
C TYR A 49 9.88 -10.59 12.10
N VAL A 50 8.71 -9.92 12.09
CA VAL A 50 8.59 -8.52 11.69
C VAL A 50 7.74 -7.73 12.68
N HIS A 51 8.13 -6.48 12.91
CA HIS A 51 7.33 -5.52 13.66
C HIS A 51 6.57 -4.63 12.69
N THR A 52 5.24 -4.63 12.79
CA THR A 52 4.41 -3.74 11.97
C THR A 52 4.04 -2.51 12.78
N MET A 53 4.48 -1.36 12.30
CA MET A 53 4.21 -0.07 12.93
C MET A 53 3.15 0.72 12.17
N PRO A 54 2.53 1.73 12.80
CA PRO A 54 1.68 2.70 12.09
C PRO A 54 2.36 3.26 10.85
N LYS A 55 1.58 3.51 9.79
CA LYS A 55 2.03 3.96 8.47
C LYS A 55 2.91 2.98 7.69
N ASN A 56 3.16 1.77 8.18
CA ASN A 56 3.92 0.81 7.37
C ASN A 56 3.17 0.45 6.09
N ILE A 57 3.95 0.29 5.03
CA ILE A 57 3.49 -0.35 3.79
C ILE A 57 4.19 -1.69 3.65
N ILE A 58 3.40 -2.72 3.45
CA ILE A 58 3.85 -4.08 3.23
C ILE A 58 3.63 -4.42 1.75
N VAL A 59 4.70 -4.76 1.05
CA VAL A 59 4.62 -5.16 -0.36
C VAL A 59 4.71 -6.67 -0.48
N VAL A 60 3.71 -7.28 -1.10
CA VAL A 60 3.66 -8.71 -1.42
C VAL A 60 3.88 -8.89 -2.93
N ALA A 61 5.09 -9.27 -3.30
CA ALA A 61 5.47 -9.46 -4.69
C ALA A 61 5.38 -10.93 -5.12
N GLY A 62 4.76 -11.21 -6.25
CA GLY A 62 4.66 -12.57 -6.79
C GLY A 62 4.35 -12.62 -8.27
N SER A 63 4.74 -13.71 -8.93
CA SER A 63 4.38 -13.99 -10.33
C SER A 63 2.86 -14.09 -10.50
N PRO A 64 2.32 -14.02 -11.70
CA PRO A 64 0.93 -14.38 -11.97
C PRO A 64 0.61 -15.75 -11.34
N ASN A 65 -0.56 -15.90 -10.78
CA ASN A 65 -1.04 -17.13 -10.14
C ASN A 65 -0.18 -17.68 -8.97
N ALA A 66 0.73 -16.89 -8.41
CA ALA A 66 1.56 -17.28 -7.26
C ALA A 66 0.81 -17.26 -5.91
N GLY A 67 -0.50 -17.03 -5.91
CA GLY A 67 -1.31 -17.04 -4.68
C GLY A 67 -1.37 -15.71 -3.92
N LYS A 68 -0.99 -14.57 -4.51
CA LYS A 68 -1.05 -13.25 -3.85
C LYS A 68 -2.43 -12.96 -3.25
N THR A 69 -3.49 -13.10 -4.04
CA THR A 69 -4.87 -12.90 -3.59
C THR A 69 -5.23 -13.83 -2.43
N ALA A 70 -4.82 -15.10 -2.49
CA ALA A 70 -5.06 -16.04 -1.39
C ALA A 70 -4.34 -15.59 -0.12
N PHE A 71 -3.09 -15.13 -0.24
CA PHE A 71 -2.33 -14.57 0.88
C PHE A 71 -3.04 -13.35 1.49
N MET A 72 -3.50 -12.40 0.65
CA MET A 72 -4.23 -11.21 1.09
C MET A 72 -5.55 -11.56 1.79
N LEU A 73 -6.33 -12.50 1.26
CA LEU A 73 -7.59 -12.94 1.87
C LEU A 73 -7.35 -13.68 3.20
N ASN A 74 -6.25 -14.42 3.35
CA ASN A 74 -5.86 -14.97 4.64
C ASN A 74 -5.54 -13.88 5.66
N ILE A 75 -4.84 -12.80 5.27
CA ILE A 75 -4.64 -11.66 6.17
C ILE A 75 -6.00 -11.08 6.60
N VAL A 76 -6.95 -10.91 5.68
CA VAL A 76 -8.31 -10.47 6.03
C VAL A 76 -8.93 -11.42 7.06
N ALA A 77 -8.94 -12.72 6.78
CA ALA A 77 -9.54 -13.73 7.65
C ALA A 77 -8.97 -13.75 9.07
N MET A 78 -7.65 -13.56 9.19
CA MET A 78 -6.94 -13.57 10.47
C MET A 78 -7.13 -12.29 11.30
N ASN A 79 -7.55 -11.19 10.67
CA ASN A 79 -7.53 -9.86 11.31
C ASN A 79 -8.88 -9.15 11.35
N MET A 80 -9.88 -9.60 10.59
CA MET A 80 -11.16 -8.90 10.41
C MET A 80 -12.02 -8.78 11.67
N ASP A 81 -11.77 -9.58 12.70
CA ASP A 81 -12.48 -9.47 13.99
C ASP A 81 -11.87 -8.40 14.90
N LYS A 82 -10.62 -8.01 14.63
CA LYS A 82 -9.87 -7.04 15.44
C LYS A 82 -9.75 -5.67 14.76
N PHE A 83 -9.66 -5.66 13.45
CA PHE A 83 -9.39 -4.43 12.68
C PHE A 83 -10.46 -4.20 11.61
N LYS A 84 -10.71 -2.92 11.31
CA LYS A 84 -11.44 -2.54 10.11
C LYS A 84 -10.53 -2.67 8.89
N ILE A 85 -10.99 -3.44 7.90
CA ILE A 85 -10.21 -3.75 6.71
C ILE A 85 -10.94 -3.27 5.46
N ASN A 86 -10.22 -2.51 4.63
CA ASN A 86 -10.65 -2.09 3.30
C ASN A 86 -9.85 -2.88 2.27
N TYR A 87 -10.54 -3.61 1.43
CA TYR A 87 -9.96 -4.43 0.38
C TYR A 87 -10.30 -3.82 -0.97
N PHE A 88 -9.28 -3.43 -1.72
CA PHE A 88 -9.42 -2.88 -3.05
C PHE A 88 -8.92 -3.91 -4.06
N SER A 89 -9.77 -4.34 -4.97
CA SER A 89 -9.42 -5.26 -6.05
C SER A 89 -9.44 -4.55 -7.39
N SER A 90 -8.43 -4.76 -8.22
CA SER A 90 -8.40 -4.32 -9.61
C SER A 90 -8.87 -5.39 -10.58
N GLU A 91 -8.86 -6.66 -10.18
CA GLU A 91 -9.13 -7.78 -11.07
C GLU A 91 -10.40 -8.56 -10.75
N MET A 92 -10.90 -8.48 -9.51
CA MET A 92 -12.00 -9.34 -9.07
C MET A 92 -13.31 -8.56 -8.94
N ALA A 93 -14.32 -8.99 -9.66
CA ALA A 93 -15.70 -8.61 -9.45
C ALA A 93 -16.35 -9.42 -8.30
N ALA A 94 -17.54 -9.02 -7.89
CA ALA A 94 -18.25 -9.58 -6.74
C ALA A 94 -18.41 -11.12 -6.77
N MET A 95 -18.70 -11.71 -7.92
CA MET A 95 -18.88 -13.17 -8.05
C MET A 95 -17.57 -13.93 -7.83
N GLU A 96 -16.48 -13.43 -8.37
CA GLU A 96 -15.18 -14.07 -8.23
C GLU A 96 -14.67 -13.95 -6.77
N LEU A 97 -14.78 -12.78 -6.17
CA LEU A 97 -14.45 -12.59 -4.76
C LEU A 97 -15.26 -13.58 -3.89
N ARG A 98 -16.58 -13.65 -4.09
CA ARG A 98 -17.43 -14.60 -3.36
C ARG A 98 -16.97 -16.04 -3.52
N SER A 99 -16.63 -16.47 -4.74
CA SER A 99 -16.12 -17.83 -5.02
C SER A 99 -14.83 -18.12 -4.26
N ARG A 100 -13.93 -17.14 -4.15
CA ARG A 100 -12.67 -17.28 -3.40
C ARG A 100 -12.93 -17.36 -1.88
N LEU A 101 -13.84 -16.54 -1.36
CA LEU A 101 -14.22 -16.55 0.05
C LEU A 101 -14.86 -17.88 0.48
N GLN A 102 -15.61 -18.54 -0.41
CA GLN A 102 -16.21 -19.85 -0.15
C GLN A 102 -15.21 -21.00 0.01
N LYS A 103 -13.93 -20.79 -0.35
CA LYS A 103 -12.87 -21.78 -0.17
C LYS A 103 -12.29 -21.83 1.25
N PHE A 104 -12.69 -20.91 2.11
CA PHE A 104 -12.29 -20.89 3.51
C PHE A 104 -13.20 -21.76 4.36
N ASP A 105 -12.68 -22.34 5.44
CA ASP A 105 -13.37 -23.28 6.34
C ASP A 105 -14.38 -22.62 7.28
N PHE A 106 -14.95 -21.47 6.88
CA PHE A 106 -16.00 -20.78 7.63
C PHE A 106 -17.01 -20.10 6.70
N PRO A 107 -18.27 -19.93 7.16
CA PRO A 107 -19.34 -19.42 6.29
C PRO A 107 -19.10 -17.98 5.85
N ILE A 108 -19.58 -17.64 4.66
CA ILE A 108 -19.49 -16.30 4.08
C ILE A 108 -20.05 -15.21 5.00
N SER A 109 -21.08 -15.52 5.76
CA SER A 109 -21.70 -14.57 6.72
C SER A 109 -20.78 -14.11 7.86
N LYS A 110 -19.65 -14.77 8.07
CA LYS A 110 -18.65 -14.37 9.05
C LYS A 110 -17.63 -13.34 8.55
N TRP A 111 -17.54 -13.13 7.24
CA TRP A 111 -16.62 -12.16 6.70
C TRP A 111 -17.00 -10.73 7.07
N ARG A 112 -16.05 -9.99 7.63
CA ARG A 112 -16.23 -8.61 8.13
C ARG A 112 -15.17 -7.68 7.58
N PHE A 113 -15.32 -7.29 6.33
CA PHE A 113 -14.46 -6.31 5.68
C PHE A 113 -15.23 -5.59 4.59
N THR A 114 -14.72 -4.46 4.12
CA THR A 114 -15.28 -3.73 3.00
C THR A 114 -14.49 -4.02 1.75
N ALA A 115 -15.11 -4.58 0.72
CA ALA A 115 -14.48 -4.80 -0.57
C ALA A 115 -14.98 -3.75 -1.59
N LYS A 116 -14.06 -3.23 -2.39
CA LYS A 116 -14.33 -2.26 -3.46
C LYS A 116 -13.50 -2.59 -4.70
N GLU A 117 -14.11 -2.42 -5.86
CA GLU A 117 -13.37 -2.48 -7.13
C GLU A 117 -12.66 -1.14 -7.37
N ARG A 118 -11.36 -1.21 -7.62
CA ARG A 118 -10.52 -0.03 -7.88
C ARG A 118 -9.24 -0.43 -8.58
N SER A 119 -8.90 0.26 -9.70
CA SER A 119 -7.71 -0.03 -10.50
C SER A 119 -6.63 1.08 -10.46
N HIS A 120 -6.98 2.29 -10.05
CA HIS A 120 -6.08 3.46 -10.07
C HIS A 120 -6.38 4.44 -8.94
N SER A 121 -5.47 5.42 -8.74
CA SER A 121 -5.62 6.51 -7.75
C SER A 121 -6.03 6.00 -6.36
N PHE A 122 -5.34 4.97 -5.88
CA PHE A 122 -5.67 4.32 -4.60
C PHE A 122 -5.57 5.29 -3.42
N ALA A 123 -4.66 6.28 -3.48
CA ALA A 123 -4.51 7.29 -2.44
C ALA A 123 -5.81 8.03 -2.09
N ASP A 124 -6.72 8.20 -3.06
CA ASP A 124 -8.00 8.90 -2.85
C ASP A 124 -8.98 8.12 -1.96
N VAL A 125 -8.80 6.82 -1.84
CA VAL A 125 -9.74 5.91 -1.14
C VAL A 125 -9.16 5.27 0.11
N ILE A 126 -7.87 5.49 0.39
CA ILE A 126 -7.20 5.01 1.59
C ILE A 126 -7.91 5.53 2.85
N LYS A 127 -8.11 4.64 3.80
CA LYS A 127 -8.58 4.98 5.15
C LYS A 127 -7.37 5.14 6.07
N PRO A 128 -7.08 6.36 6.55
CA PRO A 128 -5.82 6.69 7.22
C PRO A 128 -5.50 5.85 8.46
N GLU A 129 -6.53 5.39 9.18
CA GLU A 129 -6.40 4.70 10.48
C GLU A 129 -6.70 3.20 10.39
N GLU A 130 -7.05 2.70 9.21
CA GLU A 130 -7.51 1.33 9.02
C GLU A 130 -6.48 0.50 8.23
N ILE A 131 -6.70 -0.79 8.13
CA ILE A 131 -5.90 -1.67 7.26
C ILE A 131 -6.45 -1.53 5.84
N ASN A 132 -5.58 -1.19 4.90
CA ASN A 132 -5.90 -1.05 3.49
C ASN A 132 -5.15 -2.13 2.69
N ILE A 133 -5.87 -3.01 2.01
CA ILE A 133 -5.32 -4.06 1.16
C ILE A 133 -5.59 -3.70 -0.29
N ILE A 134 -4.54 -3.64 -1.10
CA ILE A 134 -4.62 -3.35 -2.54
C ILE A 134 -4.20 -4.62 -3.30
N ASP A 135 -5.18 -5.32 -3.88
CA ASP A 135 -4.99 -6.57 -4.61
C ASP A 135 -5.49 -6.43 -6.06
N PHE A 136 -4.67 -6.08 -7.01
CA PHE A 136 -3.29 -5.64 -6.90
C PHE A 136 -3.12 -4.26 -7.56
N MET A 137 -1.96 -3.67 -7.41
CA MET A 137 -1.62 -2.42 -8.09
C MET A 137 -1.13 -2.75 -9.51
N GLU A 138 -1.96 -2.48 -10.52
CA GLU A 138 -1.58 -2.66 -11.93
C GLU A 138 -0.53 -1.63 -12.35
N LEU A 139 0.49 -2.15 -13.02
CA LEU A 139 1.57 -1.36 -13.62
C LEU A 139 1.60 -1.68 -15.11
N THR A 140 0.81 -0.95 -15.90
CA THR A 140 0.63 -1.26 -17.33
C THR A 140 1.82 -0.87 -18.18
N GLU A 141 2.37 0.35 -18.04
CA GLU A 141 3.47 0.83 -18.87
C GLU A 141 4.56 1.59 -18.10
N ASP A 142 4.21 2.19 -16.97
CA ASP A 142 5.06 3.13 -16.24
C ASP A 142 5.61 2.53 -14.94
N PHE A 143 6.44 1.49 -15.02
CA PHE A 143 6.99 0.80 -13.85
C PHE A 143 7.79 1.73 -12.90
N TRP A 144 8.36 2.81 -13.43
CA TRP A 144 9.06 3.82 -12.62
C TRP A 144 8.13 4.67 -11.76
N LYS A 145 6.82 4.67 -12.04
CA LYS A 145 5.83 5.40 -11.24
C LYS A 145 5.40 4.64 -9.97
N VAL A 146 5.81 3.38 -9.81
CA VAL A 146 5.38 2.56 -8.66
C VAL A 146 5.78 3.19 -7.33
N GLY A 147 6.99 3.70 -7.22
CA GLY A 147 7.45 4.40 -6.01
C GLY A 147 6.59 5.61 -5.67
N GLY A 148 6.25 6.43 -6.68
CA GLY A 148 5.34 7.57 -6.52
C GLY A 148 3.91 7.16 -6.09
N MET A 149 3.40 6.04 -6.63
CA MET A 149 2.08 5.51 -6.24
C MET A 149 2.09 5.00 -4.79
N ILE A 150 3.12 4.26 -4.40
CA ILE A 150 3.31 3.79 -3.02
C ILE A 150 3.46 5.01 -2.09
N ARG A 151 4.25 6.00 -2.48
CA ARG A 151 4.44 7.23 -1.71
C ARG A 151 3.12 7.97 -1.50
N SER A 152 2.29 8.09 -2.54
CA SER A 152 0.98 8.74 -2.42
C SER A 152 0.03 8.01 -1.45
N VAL A 153 0.11 6.68 -1.39
CA VAL A 153 -0.63 5.88 -0.40
C VAL A 153 -0.08 6.14 1.01
N TYR A 154 1.25 6.14 1.17
CA TYR A 154 1.90 6.42 2.46
C TYR A 154 1.51 7.78 3.03
N ASP A 155 1.48 8.81 2.20
CA ASP A 155 1.15 10.17 2.62
C ASP A 155 -0.30 10.31 3.15
N LYS A 156 -1.18 9.36 2.80
CA LYS A 156 -2.56 9.29 3.32
C LYS A 156 -2.71 8.52 4.64
N LEU A 157 -1.73 7.68 4.99
CA LEU A 157 -1.78 6.91 6.23
C LEU A 157 -1.46 7.78 7.44
N SER A 158 -2.13 7.51 8.56
CA SER A 158 -1.83 8.07 9.88
C SER A 158 -1.42 6.95 10.86
N THR A 159 -2.36 6.26 11.46
CA THR A 159 -2.13 5.10 12.33
C THR A 159 -2.41 3.76 11.66
N GLY A 160 -3.06 3.77 10.50
CA GLY A 160 -3.31 2.57 9.69
C GLY A 160 -2.10 2.12 8.89
N ILE A 161 -2.28 1.04 8.15
CA ILE A 161 -1.26 0.45 7.26
C ILE A 161 -1.82 0.17 5.88
N ALA A 162 -0.93 -0.04 4.92
CA ALA A 162 -1.32 -0.56 3.62
C ALA A 162 -0.55 -1.84 3.28
N ILE A 163 -1.24 -2.82 2.67
CA ILE A 163 -0.66 -4.07 2.17
C ILE A 163 -0.95 -4.12 0.69
N ILE A 164 0.11 -4.12 -0.13
CA ILE A 164 0.02 -3.93 -1.57
C ILE A 164 0.56 -5.16 -2.29
N ALA A 165 -0.28 -5.80 -3.10
CA ALA A 165 0.19 -6.83 -4.02
C ALA A 165 0.80 -6.20 -5.27
N LEU A 166 1.99 -6.63 -5.64
CA LEU A 166 2.65 -6.26 -6.89
C LEU A 166 2.95 -7.50 -7.74
N GLN A 167 2.80 -7.36 -9.03
CA GLN A 167 3.16 -8.42 -9.94
C GLN A 167 4.66 -8.45 -10.21
N LYS A 168 5.23 -9.64 -10.24
CA LYS A 168 6.60 -9.93 -10.63
C LYS A 168 6.64 -10.45 -12.06
N ALA A 169 7.62 -10.03 -12.85
CA ALA A 169 7.86 -10.67 -14.13
C ALA A 169 8.35 -12.12 -13.94
N HIS A 170 8.04 -13.00 -14.88
CA HIS A 170 8.50 -14.39 -14.81
C HIS A 170 10.03 -14.44 -14.77
N GLY A 171 10.58 -15.21 -13.82
CA GLY A 171 12.04 -15.29 -13.62
C GLY A 171 12.71 -14.09 -12.96
N ALA A 172 12.00 -12.98 -12.73
CA ALA A 172 12.58 -11.83 -12.06
C ALA A 172 12.74 -12.06 -10.55
N THR A 173 13.79 -11.50 -9.94
CA THR A 173 13.97 -11.52 -8.48
C THR A 173 13.14 -10.47 -7.77
N MET A 174 12.81 -9.36 -8.44
CA MET A 174 12.06 -8.23 -7.88
C MET A 174 10.68 -8.07 -8.52
N ALA A 175 9.77 -7.34 -7.85
CA ALA A 175 8.50 -6.91 -8.40
C ALA A 175 8.70 -6.04 -9.65
N ARG A 176 7.67 -5.91 -10.49
CA ARG A 176 7.63 -4.90 -11.54
C ARG A 176 7.77 -3.53 -10.89
N GLY A 177 8.73 -2.73 -11.40
CA GLY A 177 9.18 -1.50 -10.74
C GLY A 177 10.60 -1.63 -10.15
N GLY A 178 11.18 -2.83 -10.14
CA GLY A 178 12.55 -3.06 -9.69
C GLY A 178 12.82 -2.50 -8.30
N VAL A 179 13.92 -1.77 -8.13
CA VAL A 179 14.30 -1.12 -6.87
C VAL A 179 13.22 -0.14 -6.39
N GLY A 180 12.52 0.58 -7.29
CA GLY A 180 11.45 1.49 -6.92
C GLY A 180 10.26 0.84 -6.18
N SER A 181 10.08 -0.50 -6.28
CA SER A 181 9.09 -1.23 -5.48
C SER A 181 9.54 -1.46 -4.03
N LEU A 182 10.83 -1.24 -3.75
CA LEU A 182 11.45 -1.34 -2.43
C LEU A 182 11.81 0.03 -1.86
N GLU A 183 11.75 1.06 -2.72
CA GLU A 183 11.94 2.43 -2.26
C GLU A 183 10.78 2.76 -1.32
N LYS A 184 11.20 2.88 -0.09
CA LYS A 184 10.41 3.28 1.00
C LYS A 184 9.30 4.22 0.64
N PRO A 185 8.23 4.00 1.23
CA PRO A 185 7.73 5.06 2.04
C PRO A 185 8.58 5.26 3.27
#